data_0a95c1463330b56d5b06d73455f79ce8
#
_entry.id   0a95c1463330b56d5b06d73455f79ce8
#
_cell.length_a   1.000
_cell.length_b   1.000
_cell.length_c   1.000
_cell.angle_alpha   90.00
_cell.angle_beta   90.00
_cell.angle_gamma   90.00
#
_symmetry.space_group_name_H-M   'P 1'
#
loop_
_entity.id
_entity.type
_entity.pdbx_description
1 polymer ?
#
loop_
_entity_poly.entity_id
_entity_poly.type
_entity_poly.pdbx_seq_one_letter_code
_entity_poly.pdbx_strand_id
1 'polypeptide(L)'
;GIRISTNAFFIKKVYLRKNIKYLYKNVITITNKSKNTIQIISKHNKILELFGVKKLNSILKEKPIVKPGKKITLKLNCFTKSKIATLMGYFSIISLNNSKTFKAYIPQTKLSHPEILN
;
A
#
# COMPACT_ATOMS: atom_id res chain seq x y z
N GLY A 1 -18.76 2.44 -1.90
CA GLY A 1 -17.81 2.75 -2.52
C GLY A 1 -16.57 2.01 -3.00
N ILE A 2 -15.48 2.22 -2.33
CA ILE A 2 -14.20 1.64 -2.72
C ILE A 2 -13.76 0.66 -1.64
N ARG A 3 -13.46 -0.58 -2.05
CA ARG A 3 -12.93 -1.59 -1.14
C ARG A 3 -11.46 -1.78 -1.43
N ILE A 4 -10.64 -1.72 -0.38
CA ILE A 4 -9.21 -1.99 -0.49
C ILE A 4 -8.88 -3.18 0.41
N SER A 5 -8.20 -4.16 -0.16
CA SER A 5 -7.65 -5.30 0.58
C SER A 5 -6.15 -5.38 0.36
N THR A 6 -5.42 -5.86 1.35
CA THR A 6 -3.97 -5.97 1.26
C THR A 6 -3.48 -7.31 1.80
N ASN A 7 -2.38 -7.80 1.22
CA ASN A 7 -1.63 -8.93 1.72
C ASN A 7 -0.15 -8.59 1.66
N ALA A 8 0.57 -8.87 2.73
CA ALA A 8 2.00 -8.64 2.80
C ALA A 8 2.74 -9.96 2.98
N PHE A 9 3.84 -10.10 2.24
CA PHE A 9 4.66 -11.31 2.27
C PHE A 9 6.10 -10.93 2.54
N PHE A 10 6.73 -11.61 3.49
CA PHE A 10 8.16 -11.51 3.70
C PHE A 10 8.87 -12.17 2.53
N ILE A 11 9.86 -11.48 1.93
CA ILE A 11 10.62 -12.01 0.81
C ILE A 11 11.98 -12.47 1.26
N LYS A 12 12.79 -11.58 1.85
CA LYS A 12 14.16 -11.91 2.27
C LYS A 12 14.75 -10.83 3.16
N LYS A 13 15.82 -11.21 3.88
CA LYS A 13 16.73 -10.26 4.53
C LYS A 13 17.70 -9.73 3.48
N VAL A 14 18.00 -8.45 3.56
CA VAL A 14 19.00 -7.81 2.70
C VAL A 14 20.08 -7.26 3.59
N TYR A 15 21.31 -7.69 3.33
CA TYR A 15 22.49 -7.24 4.08
C TYR A 15 23.18 -6.14 3.30
N LEU A 16 23.12 -4.92 3.82
CA LEU A 16 23.78 -3.77 3.22
C LEU A 16 24.83 -3.24 4.21
N ARG A 17 26.10 -3.58 3.97
CA ARG A 17 27.21 -3.22 4.87
C ARG A 17 26.91 -3.72 6.29
N LYS A 18 26.75 -2.79 7.26
CA LYS A 18 26.43 -3.13 8.64
C LYS A 18 24.95 -3.18 8.94
N ASN A 19 24.11 -2.94 7.95
CA ASN A 19 22.66 -2.82 8.13
C ASN A 19 21.94 -4.04 7.59
N ILE A 20 20.94 -4.50 8.32
CA ILE A 20 20.02 -5.53 7.87
C ILE A 20 18.69 -4.86 7.58
N LYS A 21 18.14 -5.14 6.41
CA LYS A 21 16.80 -4.70 6.03
C LYS A 21 15.95 -5.91 5.69
N TYR A 22 14.67 -5.79 5.93
CA TYR A 22 13.69 -6.83 5.65
C TYR A 22 12.85 -6.39 4.47
N LEU A 23 12.86 -7.20 3.40
CA LEU A 23 12.10 -6.89 2.20
C LEU A 23 10.77 -7.60 2.23
N TYR A 24 9.70 -6.84 2.00
CA TYR A 24 8.33 -7.34 1.90
C TYR A 24 7.74 -6.97 0.56
N LYS A 25 6.89 -7.85 0.06
CA LYS A 25 6.02 -7.58 -1.06
C LYS A 25 4.62 -7.35 -0.53
N ASN A 26 4.02 -6.22 -0.90
CA ASN A 26 2.65 -5.91 -0.54
C ASN A 26 1.78 -5.93 -1.80
N VAL A 27 0.71 -6.71 -1.76
CA VAL A 27 -0.26 -6.82 -2.85
C VAL A 27 -1.53 -6.13 -2.42
N ILE A 28 -1.90 -5.06 -3.12
CA ILE A 28 -3.08 -4.26 -2.79
C ILE A 28 -4.09 -4.42 -3.91
N THR A 29 -5.30 -4.82 -3.56
CA THR A 29 -6.41 -4.92 -4.50
C THR A 29 -7.41 -3.81 -4.22
N ILE A 30 -7.74 -3.03 -5.24
CA ILE A 30 -8.70 -1.94 -5.16
C ILE A 30 -9.90 -2.32 -6.00
N THR A 31 -11.06 -2.44 -5.37
CA THR A 31 -12.31 -2.80 -6.03
C THR A 31 -13.25 -1.59 -6.03
N ASN A 32 -13.71 -1.20 -7.20
CA ASN A 32 -14.65 -0.10 -7.33
C ASN A 32 -16.08 -0.63 -7.22
N LYS A 33 -16.68 -0.45 -6.05
CA LYS A 33 -18.08 -0.82 -5.79
C LYS A 33 -19.03 0.37 -5.92
N SER A 34 -18.54 1.50 -6.40
CA SER A 34 -19.37 2.69 -6.64
C SER A 34 -20.01 2.63 -8.01
N LYS A 35 -20.88 3.60 -8.26
CA LYS A 35 -21.53 3.77 -9.58
C LYS A 35 -20.69 4.63 -10.52
N ASN A 36 -19.61 5.21 -10.03
CA ASN A 36 -18.77 6.13 -10.79
C ASN A 36 -17.48 5.48 -11.24
N THR A 37 -16.99 5.88 -12.41
CA THR A 37 -15.65 5.53 -12.84
C THR A 37 -14.66 6.35 -12.04
N ILE A 38 -13.61 5.71 -11.51
CA ILE A 38 -12.59 6.37 -10.69
C ILE A 38 -11.23 6.28 -11.34
N GLN A 39 -10.35 7.21 -10.96
CA GLN A 39 -8.95 7.19 -11.35
C GLN A 39 -8.08 7.34 -10.10
N ILE A 40 -7.09 6.48 -9.97
CA ILE A 40 -6.17 6.51 -8.83
C ILE A 40 -5.02 7.42 -9.18
N ILE A 41 -4.82 8.47 -8.39
CA ILE A 41 -3.87 9.53 -8.67
C ILE A 41 -2.53 9.31 -7.99
N SER A 42 -2.57 9.03 -6.68
CA SER A 42 -1.37 8.92 -5.88
C SER A 42 -1.56 7.97 -4.70
N LYS A 43 -0.43 7.52 -4.17
CA LYS A 43 -0.38 6.64 -3.02
C LYS A 43 0.44 7.32 -1.93
N HIS A 44 -0.06 7.28 -0.70
CA HIS A 44 0.60 7.84 0.47
C HIS A 44 0.72 6.77 1.53
N ASN A 45 1.93 6.30 1.78
CA ASN A 45 2.19 5.22 2.73
C ASN A 45 3.03 5.72 3.90
N LYS A 46 2.80 5.09 5.06
CA LYS A 46 3.66 5.20 6.24
C LYS A 46 4.03 3.81 6.69
N ILE A 47 5.29 3.65 7.07
CA ILE A 47 5.75 2.44 7.75
C ILE A 47 6.12 2.84 9.17
N LEU A 48 5.38 2.31 10.14
CA LEU A 48 5.66 2.52 11.56
C LEU A 48 6.59 1.42 12.02
N GLU A 49 7.79 1.78 12.39
CA GLU A 49 8.81 0.87 12.90
C GLU A 49 9.05 1.14 14.38
N LEU A 50 9.80 0.25 15.03
CA LEU A 50 10.09 0.35 16.45
C LEU A 50 10.70 1.71 16.85
N PHE A 51 11.55 2.26 16.01
CA PHE A 51 12.28 3.50 16.30
C PHE A 51 11.93 4.67 15.40
N GLY A 52 10.84 4.61 14.67
CA GLY A 52 10.49 5.74 13.83
C GLY A 52 9.39 5.49 12.81
N VAL A 53 9.12 6.52 12.07
CA VAL A 53 8.10 6.52 11.00
C VAL A 53 8.78 6.87 9.68
N LYS A 54 8.54 6.04 8.67
CA LYS A 54 9.02 6.30 7.33
C LYS A 54 7.82 6.63 6.44
N LYS A 55 7.86 7.78 5.78
CA LYS A 55 6.80 8.20 4.86
C LYS A 55 7.23 7.94 3.43
N LEU A 56 6.34 7.34 2.66
CA LEU A 56 6.54 7.02 1.25
C LEU A 56 5.36 7.55 0.45
N ASN A 57 5.56 8.66 -0.24
CA ASN A 57 4.53 9.24 -1.09
C ASN A 57 4.94 9.11 -2.55
N SER A 58 4.02 8.72 -3.39
CA SER A 58 4.28 8.60 -4.82
C SER A 58 3.07 8.98 -5.65
N ILE A 59 3.34 9.71 -6.75
CA ILE A 59 2.35 9.92 -7.79
C ILE A 59 2.48 8.74 -8.72
N LEU A 60 1.37 8.09 -9.03
CA LEU A 60 1.38 6.94 -9.92
C LEU A 60 1.61 7.41 -11.35
N LYS A 61 2.62 6.83 -12.01
CA LYS A 61 2.94 7.18 -13.40
C LYS A 61 1.77 6.83 -14.33
N GLU A 62 1.26 5.63 -14.18
CA GLU A 62 0.07 5.19 -14.88
C GLU A 62 -1.10 5.33 -13.90
N LYS A 63 -1.83 6.41 -14.03
CA LYS A 63 -2.98 6.65 -13.15
C LYS A 63 -4.12 5.74 -13.58
N PRO A 64 -4.27 4.55 -12.98
CA PRO A 64 -5.23 3.56 -13.47
C PRO A 64 -6.66 4.03 -13.31
N ILE A 65 -7.46 3.73 -14.32
CA ILE A 65 -8.89 4.00 -14.32
C ILE A 65 -9.62 2.71 -14.00
N VAL A 66 -10.53 2.76 -13.04
CA VAL A 66 -11.27 1.59 -12.58
C VAL A 66 -12.77 1.86 -12.76
N LYS A 67 -13.39 1.14 -13.68
CA LYS A 67 -14.82 1.25 -13.94
C LYS A 67 -15.63 0.62 -12.81
N PRO A 68 -16.93 0.99 -12.66
CA PRO A 68 -17.80 0.36 -11.68
C PRO A 68 -17.78 -1.17 -11.78
N GLY A 69 -17.65 -1.84 -10.65
CA GLY A 69 -17.62 -3.29 -10.57
C GLY A 69 -16.29 -3.93 -10.93
N LYS A 70 -15.30 -3.15 -11.34
CA LYS A 70 -13.98 -3.66 -11.70
C LYS A 70 -12.99 -3.50 -10.55
N LYS A 71 -11.87 -4.20 -10.66
CA LYS A 71 -10.80 -4.14 -9.67
C LYS A 71 -9.44 -4.11 -10.35
N ILE A 72 -8.46 -3.57 -9.63
CA ILE A 72 -7.06 -3.61 -10.04
C ILE A 72 -6.21 -4.11 -8.88
N THR A 73 -5.05 -4.66 -9.20
CA THR A 73 -4.09 -5.13 -8.22
C THR A 73 -2.77 -4.40 -8.42
N LEU A 74 -2.26 -3.82 -7.35
CA LEU A 74 -0.96 -3.16 -7.32
C LEU A 74 0.01 -3.96 -6.47
N LYS A 75 1.22 -4.15 -6.97
CA LYS A 75 2.27 -4.87 -6.26
C LYS A 75 3.37 -3.88 -5.89
N LEU A 76 3.71 -3.85 -4.63
CA LEU A 76 4.68 -2.89 -4.08
C LEU A 76 5.69 -3.62 -3.23
N ASN A 77 6.93 -3.15 -3.29
CA ASN A 77 7.98 -3.64 -2.40
C ASN A 77 8.26 -2.58 -1.34
N CYS A 78 8.51 -3.01 -0.12
CA CYS A 78 8.92 -2.11 0.94
C CYS A 78 9.99 -2.76 1.81
N PHE A 79 10.84 -1.91 2.38
CA PHE A 79 11.90 -2.34 3.27
C PHE A 79 11.64 -1.82 4.67
N THR A 80 11.94 -2.65 5.67
CA THR A 80 11.92 -2.23 7.07
C THR A 80 13.26 -2.50 7.70
N LYS A 81 13.58 -1.74 8.76
CA LYS A 81 14.75 -1.99 9.59
C LYS A 81 14.40 -2.91 10.75
N SER A 82 13.16 -2.87 11.20
CA SER A 82 12.66 -3.68 12.31
C SER A 82 12.07 -4.98 11.81
N LYS A 83 12.13 -6.04 12.65
CA LYS A 83 11.50 -7.32 12.33
C LYS A 83 9.97 -7.23 12.32
N ILE A 84 9.42 -6.25 12.99
CA ILE A 84 7.99 -5.96 13.04
C ILE A 84 7.77 -4.50 12.64
N ALA A 85 6.83 -4.26 11.76
CA ALA A 85 6.42 -2.92 11.36
C ALA A 85 4.94 -2.93 10.97
N THR A 86 4.35 -1.76 10.88
CA THR A 86 2.97 -1.59 10.41
C THR A 86 2.96 -0.69 9.19
N LEU A 87 2.38 -1.18 8.12
CA LEU A 87 2.17 -0.42 6.90
C LEU A 87 0.76 0.14 6.91
N MET A 88 0.64 1.44 6.67
CA MET A 88 -0.65 2.12 6.57
C MET A 88 -0.58 3.21 5.51
N GLY A 89 -1.72 3.71 5.10
CA GLY A 89 -1.76 4.77 4.12
C GLY A 89 -3.10 4.93 3.44
N TYR A 90 -3.09 5.66 2.34
CA TYR A 90 -4.28 5.89 1.54
C TYR A 90 -3.91 6.17 0.09
N PHE A 91 -4.90 6.01 -0.78
CA PHE A 91 -4.84 6.46 -2.17
C PHE A 91 -5.64 7.75 -2.32
N SER A 92 -5.12 8.70 -3.09
CA SER A 92 -5.91 9.82 -3.57
C SER A 92 -6.59 9.39 -4.85
N ILE A 93 -7.90 9.53 -4.88
CA ILE A 93 -8.75 9.06 -5.97
C ILE A 93 -9.62 10.19 -6.46
N ILE A 94 -9.84 10.26 -7.78
CA ILE A 94 -10.80 11.19 -8.37
C ILE A 94 -11.94 10.40 -9.01
N SER A 95 -13.17 10.84 -8.77
CA SER A 95 -14.33 10.36 -9.50
C SER A 95 -14.43 11.10 -10.82
N LEU A 96 -14.34 10.38 -11.92
CA LEU A 96 -14.36 11.01 -13.25
C LEU A 96 -15.74 11.53 -13.66
N ASN A 97 -16.78 11.06 -12.99
CA ASN A 97 -18.15 11.49 -13.32
C ASN A 97 -18.47 12.90 -12.80
N ASN A 98 -17.86 13.30 -11.67
CA ASN A 98 -18.15 14.58 -11.04
C ASN A 98 -16.92 15.37 -10.62
N SER A 99 -15.72 14.90 -10.97
CA SER A 99 -14.42 15.50 -10.64
C SER A 99 -14.14 15.69 -9.14
N LYS A 100 -14.86 14.99 -8.27
CA LYS A 100 -14.63 15.02 -6.83
C LYS A 100 -13.45 14.13 -6.49
N THR A 101 -12.59 14.62 -5.60
CA THR A 101 -11.46 13.87 -5.08
C THR A 101 -11.75 13.38 -3.65
N PHE A 102 -11.19 12.23 -3.31
CA PHE A 102 -11.33 11.67 -1.97
C PHE A 102 -10.16 10.75 -1.65
N LYS A 103 -10.05 10.39 -0.37
CA LYS A 103 -9.04 9.45 0.12
C LYS A 103 -9.68 8.09 0.35
N ALA A 104 -9.01 7.04 -0.12
CA ALA A 104 -9.41 5.67 0.18
C ALA A 104 -8.31 5.04 1.03
N TYR A 105 -8.61 4.69 2.27
CA TYR A 105 -7.62 4.22 3.23
C TYR A 105 -7.31 2.75 3.03
N ILE A 106 -6.00 2.46 3.09
CA ILE A 106 -5.49 1.10 3.02
C ILE A 106 -5.59 0.50 4.43
N PRO A 107 -6.14 -0.72 4.59
CA PRO A 107 -6.15 -1.37 5.90
C PRO A 107 -4.74 -1.49 6.46
N GLN A 108 -4.59 -1.28 7.76
CA GLN A 108 -3.31 -1.46 8.42
C GLN A 108 -2.81 -2.88 8.19
N THR A 109 -1.57 -2.99 7.74
CA THR A 109 -0.98 -4.27 7.39
C THR A 109 0.26 -4.52 8.24
N LYS A 110 0.27 -5.62 8.96
CA LYS A 110 1.41 -6.01 9.77
C LYS A 110 2.49 -6.62 8.89
N LEU A 111 3.72 -6.14 9.05
CA LEU A 111 4.92 -6.67 8.41
C LEU A 111 5.73 -7.38 9.47
N SER A 112 5.81 -8.71 9.40
CA SER A 112 6.51 -9.52 10.40
C SER A 112 7.49 -10.46 9.73
N HIS A 113 8.73 -10.46 10.23
CA HIS A 113 9.69 -11.47 9.86
C HIS A 113 9.24 -12.83 10.42
N PRO A 114 9.39 -13.95 9.68
CA PRO A 114 8.95 -15.26 10.15
C PRO A 114 9.47 -15.70 11.52
N GLU A 115 10.65 -15.22 11.93
CA GLU A 115 11.21 -15.53 13.25
C GLU A 115 10.39 -14.95 14.40
N ILE A 116 9.51 -13.98 14.15
CA ILE A 116 8.68 -13.37 15.17
C ILE A 116 7.35 -14.11 15.32
N LEU A 117 6.98 -14.91 14.36
CA LEU A 117 5.70 -15.64 14.37
C LEU A 117 5.73 -16.78 15.38
N ASN A 118 4.74 -16.81 16.21
CA ASN A 118 4.56 -17.80 17.23
C ASN A 118 3.27 -18.56 17.03
#